data_dd35a0c04755ff5aa6c975e9345f942d
#
_entry.id   dd35a0c04755ff5aa6c975e9345f942d
#
_cell.length_a   1.000
_cell.length_b   1.000
_cell.length_c   1.000
_cell.angle_alpha   90.00
_cell.angle_beta   90.00
_cell.angle_gamma   90.00
#
_symmetry.space_group_name_H-M   'P 1'
#
loop_
_entity.id
_entity.type
_entity.pdbx_description
1 polymer ?
#
loop_
_entity_poly.entity_id
_entity_poly.type
_entity_poly.pdbx_seq_one_letter_code
_entity_poly.pdbx_strand_id
1 'polypeptide(L)'
;MKKKMAAVFLAGILTSSFLLTGCGNSTADNSSASSSSSASSASASGDLLEQIQSKGEIVVAMEGTWAPWTYHDEDDNLVGYDVEVAQQIAEKLGVKATFVEGEWDGLLAGIDSGRYDIMVNGVDITEERAEKYSFSDPYAYNRTAVIVNSANDEIQSMEDLDGKSTANTISSTYAEVAEKYGCLLYTSD
;
A
#
# COMPACT_ATOMS: atom_id res chain seq x y z
N MET A 1 34.36 -34.74 -0.73
CA MET A 1 33.71 -36.04 -1.04
C MET A 1 32.46 -35.74 -1.83
N LYS A 2 32.43 -36.20 -3.08
CA LYS A 2 31.34 -35.96 -4.04
C LYS A 2 30.26 -37.04 -3.82
N LYS A 3 28.98 -36.66 -3.68
CA LYS A 3 27.87 -37.60 -3.90
C LYS A 3 26.90 -37.01 -4.89
N LYS A 4 26.90 -37.61 -6.07
CA LYS A 4 25.89 -37.47 -7.13
C LYS A 4 24.71 -38.37 -6.77
N MET A 5 23.48 -37.94 -6.92
CA MET A 5 22.31 -38.81 -7.06
C MET A 5 21.31 -38.18 -8.03
N ALA A 6 20.91 -38.93 -8.81
CA ALA A 6 20.36 -39.23 -10.08
C ALA A 6 18.88 -38.82 -10.15
N ALA A 7 18.51 -38.43 -11.35
CA ALA A 7 17.16 -38.11 -11.84
C ALA A 7 16.33 -39.39 -11.98
N VAL A 8 15.04 -39.29 -11.69
CA VAL A 8 14.02 -40.23 -12.19
C VAL A 8 12.89 -39.41 -12.85
N PHE A 9 12.81 -39.57 -14.15
CA PHE A 9 11.68 -39.16 -14.96
C PHE A 9 10.54 -40.16 -14.82
N LEU A 10 9.32 -39.69 -14.60
CA LEU A 10 8.13 -40.51 -14.91
C LEU A 10 7.14 -39.63 -15.71
N ALA A 11 7.04 -39.97 -16.99
CA ALA A 11 6.05 -39.47 -17.91
C ALA A 11 4.73 -40.23 -17.73
N GLY A 12 3.63 -39.54 -17.63
CA GLY A 12 2.28 -40.09 -17.63
C GLY A 12 1.37 -39.26 -18.53
N ILE A 13 1.20 -39.78 -19.77
CA ILE A 13 0.25 -39.27 -20.76
C ILE A 13 -1.10 -39.94 -20.51
N LEU A 14 -2.16 -39.15 -20.34
CA LEU A 14 -3.54 -39.63 -20.44
C LEU A 14 -4.37 -38.66 -21.29
N THR A 15 -4.51 -39.03 -22.54
CA THR A 15 -5.46 -38.48 -23.50
C THR A 15 -6.86 -39.04 -23.22
N SER A 16 -7.85 -38.16 -23.14
CA SER A 16 -9.25 -38.55 -23.18
C SER A 16 -10.04 -37.58 -24.04
N SER A 17 -10.29 -37.98 -25.28
CA SER A 17 -11.14 -37.32 -26.26
C SER A 17 -12.59 -37.70 -26.00
N PHE A 18 -13.50 -36.72 -25.89
CA PHE A 18 -14.94 -36.96 -26.06
C PHE A 18 -15.49 -36.01 -27.12
N LEU A 19 -15.78 -36.59 -28.27
CA LEU A 19 -16.63 -36.03 -29.33
C LEU A 19 -18.08 -36.45 -29.03
N LEU A 20 -19.00 -35.50 -29.01
CA LEU A 20 -20.43 -35.79 -29.23
C LEU A 20 -21.03 -34.65 -30.04
N THR A 21 -21.27 -34.95 -31.29
CA THR A 21 -22.13 -34.25 -32.21
C THR A 21 -23.60 -34.55 -31.91
N GLY A 22 -24.45 -33.54 -31.98
CA GLY A 22 -25.89 -33.69 -31.91
C GLY A 22 -26.62 -32.48 -32.46
N CYS A 23 -26.90 -32.47 -33.77
CA CYS A 23 -27.88 -31.57 -34.39
C CYS A 23 -29.29 -32.09 -34.12
N GLY A 24 -30.20 -31.18 -33.76
CA GLY A 24 -31.64 -31.46 -33.67
C GLY A 24 -32.43 -30.16 -33.64
N ASN A 25 -33.00 -29.80 -34.78
CA ASN A 25 -33.92 -28.69 -35.01
C ASN A 25 -35.35 -29.10 -34.64
N SER A 26 -36.05 -28.37 -33.80
CA SER A 26 -37.52 -28.22 -33.86
C SER A 26 -38.00 -27.10 -32.91
N THR A 27 -38.76 -26.21 -33.48
CA THR A 27 -39.58 -25.16 -32.98
C THR A 27 -40.60 -25.61 -31.92
N ALA A 28 -40.76 -24.88 -30.82
CA ALA A 28 -42.02 -24.46 -30.21
C ALA A 28 -41.78 -23.69 -28.89
N ASP A 29 -42.55 -22.60 -28.76
CA ASP A 29 -42.68 -21.71 -27.60
C ASP A 29 -42.78 -22.41 -26.25
N ASN A 30 -42.05 -21.94 -25.25
CA ASN A 30 -42.65 -21.63 -23.97
C ASN A 30 -41.73 -20.84 -23.08
N SER A 31 -42.23 -19.75 -22.50
CA SER A 31 -41.67 -18.88 -21.51
C SER A 31 -41.18 -19.66 -20.29
N SER A 32 -39.88 -19.58 -19.98
CA SER A 32 -39.39 -19.88 -18.63
C SER A 32 -38.18 -19.03 -18.31
N ALA A 33 -38.28 -18.29 -17.26
CA ALA A 33 -37.33 -17.36 -16.70
C ALA A 33 -35.95 -17.98 -16.54
N SER A 34 -34.98 -17.48 -17.31
CA SER A 34 -33.57 -17.63 -16.98
C SER A 34 -33.23 -16.71 -15.82
N SER A 35 -33.12 -17.28 -14.65
CA SER A 35 -32.46 -16.65 -13.51
C SER A 35 -30.98 -16.46 -13.85
N SER A 36 -30.65 -15.37 -14.52
CA SER A 36 -29.29 -14.85 -14.53
C SER A 36 -28.99 -14.40 -13.10
N SER A 37 -28.26 -15.23 -12.36
CA SER A 37 -27.57 -14.82 -11.16
C SER A 37 -26.55 -13.76 -11.52
N SER A 38 -27.00 -12.53 -11.66
CA SER A 38 -26.17 -11.34 -11.54
C SER A 38 -25.53 -11.42 -10.16
N ALA A 39 -24.25 -11.76 -10.12
CA ALA A 39 -23.44 -11.46 -8.95
C ALA A 39 -23.54 -9.94 -8.75
N SER A 40 -24.48 -9.52 -7.92
CA SER A 40 -24.54 -8.19 -7.37
C SER A 40 -23.21 -8.00 -6.64
N SER A 41 -22.30 -7.27 -7.26
CA SER A 41 -21.33 -6.49 -6.50
C SER A 41 -22.19 -5.61 -5.60
N ALA A 42 -22.41 -6.03 -4.38
CA ALA A 42 -22.97 -5.20 -3.34
C ALA A 42 -21.95 -4.07 -3.17
N SER A 43 -22.17 -2.95 -3.84
CA SER A 43 -21.65 -1.67 -3.39
C SER A 43 -22.18 -1.54 -1.97
N ALA A 44 -21.31 -1.70 -1.00
CA ALA A 44 -21.60 -1.39 0.39
C ALA A 44 -21.93 0.10 0.41
N SER A 45 -23.21 0.44 0.37
CA SER A 45 -23.75 1.79 0.34
C SER A 45 -23.85 2.35 1.76
N GLY A 46 -22.80 2.17 2.55
CA GLY A 46 -22.63 2.81 3.85
C GLY A 46 -21.41 3.70 3.79
N ASP A 47 -21.42 4.80 4.51
CA ASP A 47 -20.24 5.62 4.76
C ASP A 47 -19.10 4.71 5.30
N LEU A 48 -17.85 4.97 4.91
CA LEU A 48 -16.69 4.21 5.38
C LEU A 48 -16.64 4.13 6.91
N LEU A 49 -17.02 5.20 7.59
CA LEU A 49 -17.11 5.23 9.05
C LEU A 49 -18.11 4.20 9.60
N GLU A 50 -19.30 4.09 9.00
CA GLU A 50 -20.30 3.09 9.41
C GLU A 50 -19.77 1.66 9.19
N GLN A 51 -19.02 1.42 8.12
CA GLN A 51 -18.41 0.13 7.84
C GLN A 51 -17.35 -0.22 8.90
N ILE A 52 -16.44 0.72 9.22
CA ILE A 52 -15.42 0.58 10.26
C ILE A 52 -16.08 0.28 11.61
N GLN A 53 -17.06 1.06 12.00
CA GLN A 53 -17.76 0.87 13.27
C GLN A 53 -18.52 -0.47 13.34
N SER A 54 -19.14 -0.89 12.24
CA SER A 54 -19.86 -2.18 12.20
C SER A 54 -18.92 -3.38 12.25
N LYS A 55 -17.70 -3.27 11.68
CA LYS A 55 -16.63 -4.28 11.80
C LYS A 55 -16.02 -4.29 13.21
N GLY A 56 -16.07 -3.18 13.93
CA GLY A 56 -15.38 -2.98 15.21
C GLY A 56 -13.84 -2.84 15.04
N GLU A 57 -13.40 -2.54 13.85
CA GLU A 57 -11.98 -2.52 13.49
C GLU A 57 -11.70 -1.45 12.42
N ILE A 58 -10.57 -0.74 12.57
CA ILE A 58 -10.00 0.14 11.54
C ILE A 58 -8.62 -0.39 11.12
N VAL A 59 -8.43 -0.59 9.81
CA VAL A 59 -7.17 -1.08 9.25
C VAL A 59 -6.29 0.11 8.89
N VAL A 60 -5.15 0.21 9.56
CA VAL A 60 -4.21 1.33 9.47
C VAL A 60 -2.93 0.90 8.76
N ALA A 61 -2.62 1.55 7.66
CA ALA A 61 -1.40 1.31 6.89
C ALA A 61 -0.24 2.21 7.37
N MET A 62 0.97 1.65 7.50
CA MET A 62 2.20 2.34 7.87
C MET A 62 3.44 1.54 7.46
N GLU A 63 4.63 2.15 7.49
CA GLU A 63 5.87 1.45 7.10
C GLU A 63 6.44 0.55 8.21
N GLY A 64 6.38 0.95 9.47
CA GLY A 64 6.97 0.19 10.57
C GLY A 64 8.52 0.24 10.65
N THR A 65 9.16 0.97 9.76
CA THR A 65 10.64 1.06 9.65
C THR A 65 11.17 2.49 9.77
N TRP A 66 10.32 3.45 10.12
CA TRP A 66 10.63 4.87 10.08
C TRP A 66 10.53 5.53 11.47
N ALA A 67 11.58 5.39 12.27
CA ALA A 67 11.67 6.06 13.56
C ALA A 67 11.81 7.59 13.42
N PRO A 68 11.18 8.39 14.30
CA PRO A 68 10.38 8.02 15.46
C PRO A 68 8.88 7.87 15.17
N TRP A 69 8.47 7.84 13.90
CA TRP A 69 7.06 7.87 13.49
C TRP A 69 6.40 6.49 13.60
N THR A 70 6.97 5.50 12.91
CA THR A 70 6.52 4.10 12.92
C THR A 70 7.75 3.21 12.92
N TYR A 71 7.99 2.42 13.95
CA TYR A 71 9.16 1.55 14.04
C TYR A 71 8.95 0.45 15.10
N HIS A 72 9.83 -0.55 15.09
CA HIS A 72 9.85 -1.59 16.10
C HIS A 72 10.85 -1.24 17.20
N ASP A 73 10.45 -1.41 18.46
CA ASP A 73 11.31 -1.25 19.61
C ASP A 73 12.24 -2.49 19.81
N GLU A 74 13.02 -2.50 20.88
CA GLU A 74 13.96 -3.61 21.18
C GLU A 74 13.24 -4.94 21.47
N ASP A 75 11.96 -4.91 21.83
CA ASP A 75 11.11 -6.07 22.09
C ASP A 75 10.26 -6.46 20.88
N ASP A 76 10.54 -5.88 19.69
CA ASP A 76 9.82 -6.09 18.43
C ASP A 76 8.35 -5.63 18.46
N ASN A 77 8.00 -4.66 19.31
CA ASN A 77 6.68 -4.06 19.28
C ASN A 77 6.65 -2.89 18.31
N LEU A 78 5.59 -2.80 17.50
CA LEU A 78 5.35 -1.64 16.65
C LEU A 78 4.96 -0.44 17.52
N VAL A 79 5.78 0.60 17.48
CA VAL A 79 5.67 1.81 18.29
C VAL A 79 5.97 3.05 17.46
N GLY A 80 5.72 4.22 18.04
CA GLY A 80 6.04 5.51 17.43
C GLY A 80 4.90 6.49 17.51
N TYR A 81 5.19 7.73 17.11
CA TYR A 81 4.22 8.82 17.20
C TYR A 81 2.95 8.53 16.40
N ASP A 82 3.09 8.06 15.18
CA ASP A 82 1.96 7.76 14.28
C ASP A 82 1.17 6.52 14.74
N VAL A 83 1.85 5.56 15.38
CA VAL A 83 1.17 4.41 15.99
C VAL A 83 0.25 4.86 17.12
N GLU A 84 0.74 5.76 18.01
CA GLU A 84 -0.07 6.32 19.08
C GLU A 84 -1.23 7.16 18.56
N VAL A 85 -1.00 7.98 17.52
CA VAL A 85 -2.07 8.75 16.85
C VAL A 85 -3.16 7.82 16.31
N ALA A 86 -2.77 6.76 15.60
CA ALA A 86 -3.70 5.79 15.05
C ALA A 86 -4.49 5.04 16.14
N GLN A 87 -3.84 4.68 17.25
CA GLN A 87 -4.51 4.06 18.40
C GLN A 87 -5.56 5.00 19.02
N GLN A 88 -5.23 6.29 19.18
CA GLN A 88 -6.16 7.28 19.70
C GLN A 88 -7.35 7.52 18.75
N ILE A 89 -7.13 7.49 17.42
CA ILE A 89 -8.20 7.56 16.43
C ILE A 89 -9.16 6.38 16.62
N ALA A 90 -8.63 5.15 16.66
CA ALA A 90 -9.42 3.95 16.85
C ALA A 90 -10.22 3.97 18.17
N GLU A 91 -9.59 4.38 19.26
CA GLU A 91 -10.26 4.54 20.56
C GLU A 91 -11.45 5.53 20.50
N LYS A 92 -11.23 6.69 19.85
CA LYS A 92 -12.30 7.70 19.68
C LYS A 92 -13.45 7.22 18.80
N LEU A 93 -13.16 6.37 17.83
CA LEU A 93 -14.16 5.74 16.96
C LEU A 93 -14.87 4.55 17.65
N GLY A 94 -14.37 4.10 18.81
CA GLY A 94 -14.89 2.95 19.55
C GLY A 94 -14.58 1.61 18.87
N VAL A 95 -13.46 1.52 18.14
CA VAL A 95 -13.03 0.34 17.38
C VAL A 95 -11.60 -0.05 17.74
N LYS A 96 -11.15 -1.23 17.29
CA LYS A 96 -9.77 -1.68 17.43
C LYS A 96 -8.92 -1.19 16.25
N ALA A 97 -7.69 -0.71 16.48
CA ALA A 97 -6.71 -0.50 15.43
C ALA A 97 -6.06 -1.84 15.04
N THR A 98 -6.00 -2.12 13.74
CA THR A 98 -5.24 -3.22 13.15
C THR A 98 -4.21 -2.62 12.22
N PHE A 99 -2.93 -2.81 12.52
CA PHE A 99 -1.82 -2.24 11.77
C PHE A 99 -1.38 -3.18 10.65
N VAL A 100 -1.11 -2.61 9.48
CA VAL A 100 -0.52 -3.32 8.34
C VAL A 100 0.70 -2.56 7.88
N GLU A 101 1.83 -3.26 7.92
CA GLU A 101 3.13 -2.72 7.54
C GLU A 101 3.45 -3.05 6.09
N GLY A 102 4.17 -2.14 5.41
CA GLY A 102 4.58 -2.34 4.02
C GLY A 102 5.44 -1.19 3.50
N GLU A 103 5.95 -1.35 2.31
CA GLU A 103 6.71 -0.31 1.61
C GLU A 103 5.79 0.84 1.19
N TRP A 104 6.31 2.07 1.20
CA TRP A 104 5.57 3.30 0.92
C TRP A 104 4.62 3.22 -0.30
N ASP A 105 5.15 2.82 -1.47
CA ASP A 105 4.34 2.74 -2.70
C ASP A 105 3.22 1.71 -2.61
N GLY A 106 3.46 0.62 -1.90
CA GLY A 106 2.46 -0.42 -1.64
C GLY A 106 1.35 0.05 -0.71
N LEU A 107 1.64 0.94 0.25
CA LEU A 107 0.65 1.49 1.17
C LEU A 107 -0.35 2.39 0.44
N LEU A 108 0.12 3.30 -0.42
CA LEU A 108 -0.75 4.17 -1.23
C LEU A 108 -1.65 3.35 -2.17
N ALA A 109 -1.08 2.35 -2.87
CA ALA A 109 -1.86 1.45 -3.72
C ALA A 109 -2.90 0.62 -2.93
N GLY A 110 -2.61 0.32 -1.66
CA GLY A 110 -3.54 -0.34 -0.76
C GLY A 110 -4.72 0.53 -0.36
N ILE A 111 -4.52 1.84 -0.17
CA ILE A 111 -5.59 2.82 0.03
C ILE A 111 -6.46 2.91 -1.23
N ASP A 112 -5.85 3.05 -2.40
CA ASP A 112 -6.57 3.14 -3.69
C ASP A 112 -7.47 1.92 -3.95
N SER A 113 -7.02 0.75 -3.55
CA SER A 113 -7.78 -0.51 -3.71
C SER A 113 -8.76 -0.81 -2.56
N GLY A 114 -8.83 0.04 -1.52
CA GLY A 114 -9.66 -0.18 -0.34
C GLY A 114 -9.20 -1.36 0.53
N ARG A 115 -7.92 -1.73 0.46
CA ARG A 115 -7.33 -2.76 1.31
C ARG A 115 -7.14 -2.26 2.74
N TYR A 116 -6.86 -0.99 2.89
CA TYR A 116 -6.70 -0.28 4.16
C TYR A 116 -7.74 0.82 4.26
N ASP A 117 -8.18 1.10 5.49
CA ASP A 117 -9.17 2.13 5.75
C ASP A 117 -8.51 3.52 5.83
N ILE A 118 -7.33 3.60 6.45
CA ILE A 118 -6.53 4.83 6.56
C ILE A 118 -5.04 4.53 6.45
N MET A 119 -4.26 5.55 6.13
CA MET A 119 -2.80 5.55 6.23
C MET A 119 -2.36 6.60 7.25
N VAL A 120 -1.54 6.19 8.22
CA VAL A 120 -0.93 7.08 9.23
C VAL A 120 0.58 6.80 9.21
N ASN A 121 1.35 7.65 8.56
CA ASN A 121 2.78 7.43 8.27
C ASN A 121 3.50 8.74 7.94
N GLY A 122 3.27 9.81 8.70
CA GLY A 122 3.87 11.11 8.44
C GLY A 122 3.62 11.64 7.02
N VAL A 123 2.44 11.38 6.48
CA VAL A 123 2.11 11.71 5.08
C VAL A 123 1.94 13.20 4.92
N ASP A 124 2.82 13.84 4.16
CA ASP A 124 2.71 15.25 3.82
C ASP A 124 1.47 15.52 2.94
N ILE A 125 0.75 16.60 3.26
CA ILE A 125 -0.36 17.09 2.45
C ILE A 125 0.22 17.91 1.30
N THR A 126 0.16 17.36 0.08
CA THR A 126 0.51 18.08 -1.15
C THR A 126 -0.74 18.33 -1.99
N GLU A 127 -0.69 19.30 -2.91
CA GLU A 127 -1.81 19.58 -3.83
C GLU A 127 -2.16 18.32 -4.63
N GLU A 128 -1.16 17.62 -5.18
CA GLU A 128 -1.36 16.40 -5.97
C GLU A 128 -2.05 15.30 -5.15
N ARG A 129 -1.61 15.08 -3.91
CA ARG A 129 -2.21 14.07 -3.03
C ARG A 129 -3.62 14.45 -2.60
N ALA A 130 -3.87 15.74 -2.34
CA ALA A 130 -5.18 16.25 -1.95
C ALA A 130 -6.24 16.16 -3.08
N GLU A 131 -5.82 16.04 -4.35
CA GLU A 131 -6.72 15.75 -5.46
C GLU A 131 -7.25 14.31 -5.45
N LYS A 132 -6.50 13.37 -4.85
CA LYS A 132 -6.83 11.95 -4.85
C LYS A 132 -7.34 11.44 -3.50
N TYR A 133 -6.83 12.00 -2.41
CA TYR A 133 -7.06 11.50 -1.05
C TYR A 133 -7.69 12.57 -0.17
N SER A 134 -8.52 12.13 0.76
CA SER A 134 -9.00 12.98 1.86
C SER A 134 -8.00 12.97 3.01
N PHE A 135 -7.68 14.12 3.53
CA PHE A 135 -6.79 14.29 4.67
C PHE A 135 -7.54 14.78 5.91
N SER A 136 -7.04 14.43 7.08
CA SER A 136 -7.40 15.09 8.33
C SER A 136 -6.78 16.49 8.42
N ASP A 137 -7.14 17.25 9.45
CA ASP A 137 -6.32 18.37 9.86
C ASP A 137 -4.90 17.89 10.20
N PRO A 138 -3.85 18.69 9.91
CA PRO A 138 -2.48 18.30 10.25
C PRO A 138 -2.32 18.09 11.75
N TYR A 139 -1.80 16.94 12.15
CA TYR A 139 -1.50 16.62 13.55
C TYR A 139 -0.03 16.81 13.91
N ALA A 140 0.83 17.02 12.89
CA ALA A 140 2.24 17.35 13.07
C ALA A 140 2.72 18.30 11.95
N TYR A 141 3.80 19.02 12.22
CA TYR A 141 4.48 19.88 11.26
C TYR A 141 5.96 19.57 11.26
N ASN A 142 6.53 19.34 10.10
CA ASN A 142 7.95 19.07 9.90
C ASN A 142 8.59 20.07 8.94
N ARG A 143 9.90 19.94 8.76
CA ARG A 143 10.67 20.66 7.74
C ARG A 143 11.62 19.69 7.08
N THR A 144 11.72 19.77 5.76
CA THR A 144 12.75 19.05 5.02
C THR A 144 14.13 19.57 5.41
N ALA A 145 15.05 18.66 5.68
CA ALA A 145 16.44 18.95 5.95
C ALA A 145 17.35 18.05 5.11
N VAL A 146 18.50 18.57 4.73
CA VAL A 146 19.54 17.81 4.05
C VAL A 146 20.54 17.31 5.08
N ILE A 147 20.78 16.01 5.10
CA ILE A 147 21.80 15.38 5.94
C ILE A 147 22.99 15.07 5.07
N VAL A 148 24.16 15.58 5.47
CA VAL A 148 25.43 15.35 4.81
C VAL A 148 26.45 14.77 5.78
N ASN A 149 27.53 14.18 5.25
CA ASN A 149 28.66 13.75 6.06
C ASN A 149 29.22 14.94 6.86
N SER A 150 29.59 14.74 8.11
CA SER A 150 30.12 15.81 8.99
C SER A 150 31.39 16.49 8.48
N ALA A 151 32.12 15.85 7.57
CA ALA A 151 33.30 16.40 6.90
C ALA A 151 32.94 17.11 5.57
N ASN A 152 31.68 17.17 5.19
CA ASN A 152 31.24 17.86 3.99
C ASN A 152 31.16 19.37 4.27
N ASP A 153 31.87 20.16 3.48
CA ASP A 153 31.89 21.61 3.52
C ASP A 153 31.36 22.25 2.22
N GLU A 154 30.99 21.42 1.22
CA GLU A 154 30.49 21.88 -0.08
C GLU A 154 28.98 22.19 -0.06
N ILE A 155 28.19 21.47 0.72
CA ILE A 155 26.73 21.62 0.78
C ILE A 155 26.36 22.38 2.05
N GLN A 156 26.02 23.67 1.88
CA GLN A 156 25.66 24.58 2.96
C GLN A 156 24.20 25.05 2.84
N SER A 157 23.59 24.89 1.65
CA SER A 157 22.23 25.30 1.33
C SER A 157 21.56 24.30 0.38
N MET A 158 20.28 24.46 0.11
CA MET A 158 19.54 23.63 -0.85
C MET A 158 20.06 23.84 -2.29
N GLU A 159 20.50 25.05 -2.63
CA GLU A 159 21.01 25.41 -3.95
C GLU A 159 22.32 24.67 -4.30
N ASP A 160 23.07 24.23 -3.29
CA ASP A 160 24.31 23.46 -3.48
C ASP A 160 24.05 21.98 -3.86
N LEU A 161 22.77 21.58 -3.93
CA LEU A 161 22.36 20.24 -4.33
C LEU A 161 22.40 20.02 -5.85
N ASP A 162 22.54 21.08 -6.66
CA ASP A 162 22.57 20.96 -8.11
C ASP A 162 23.70 20.02 -8.57
N GLY A 163 23.34 19.01 -9.37
CA GLY A 163 24.25 17.97 -9.84
C GLY A 163 24.78 17.00 -8.78
N LYS A 164 24.37 17.11 -7.51
CA LYS A 164 24.65 16.14 -6.45
C LYS A 164 23.71 14.93 -6.56
N SER A 165 23.92 13.94 -5.71
CA SER A 165 23.10 12.72 -5.71
C SER A 165 22.55 12.44 -4.32
N THR A 166 21.31 12.01 -4.27
CA THR A 166 20.61 11.61 -3.03
C THR A 166 19.89 10.28 -3.20
N ALA A 167 19.72 9.56 -2.10
CA ALA A 167 18.89 8.36 -2.04
C ALA A 167 17.55 8.70 -1.38
N ASN A 168 16.45 8.47 -2.09
CA ASN A 168 15.09 8.66 -1.60
C ASN A 168 14.13 7.71 -2.33
N THR A 169 13.00 7.41 -1.72
CA THR A 169 11.88 6.74 -2.39
C THR A 169 11.30 7.66 -3.45
N ILE A 170 11.07 7.16 -4.67
CA ILE A 170 10.67 7.96 -5.84
C ILE A 170 9.43 8.82 -5.59
N SER A 171 8.41 8.26 -4.98
CA SER A 171 7.12 8.94 -4.74
C SER A 171 7.08 9.76 -3.44
N SER A 172 8.25 10.00 -2.81
CA SER A 172 8.34 10.81 -1.59
C SER A 172 8.43 12.30 -1.91
N THR A 173 7.91 13.14 -1.01
CA THR A 173 8.09 14.60 -1.08
C THR A 173 9.56 15.02 -0.98
N TYR A 174 10.41 14.20 -0.38
CA TYR A 174 11.85 14.43 -0.31
C TYR A 174 12.52 14.27 -1.68
N ALA A 175 12.07 13.30 -2.49
CA ALA A 175 12.51 13.14 -3.87
C ALA A 175 12.13 14.36 -4.72
N GLU A 176 10.87 14.82 -4.63
CA GLU A 176 10.38 16.00 -5.33
C GLU A 176 11.21 17.26 -4.97
N VAL A 177 11.53 17.45 -3.68
CA VAL A 177 12.38 18.56 -3.24
C VAL A 177 13.78 18.43 -3.82
N ALA A 178 14.37 17.24 -3.79
CA ALA A 178 15.71 17.00 -4.34
C ALA A 178 15.78 17.31 -5.84
N GLU A 179 14.80 16.84 -6.62
CA GLU A 179 14.69 17.11 -8.05
C GLU A 179 14.53 18.61 -8.35
N LYS A 180 13.73 19.31 -7.55
CA LYS A 180 13.55 20.76 -7.68
C LYS A 180 14.85 21.55 -7.58
N TYR A 181 15.83 21.05 -6.80
CA TYR A 181 17.14 21.64 -6.64
C TYR A 181 18.22 20.97 -7.54
N GLY A 182 17.83 20.23 -8.58
CA GLY A 182 18.74 19.63 -9.55
C GLY A 182 19.53 18.44 -9.06
N CYS A 183 19.09 17.83 -7.94
CA CYS A 183 19.74 16.65 -7.37
C CYS A 183 19.34 15.39 -8.14
N LEU A 184 20.30 14.51 -8.37
CA LEU A 184 20.07 13.20 -9.00
C LEU A 184 19.56 12.20 -7.96
N LEU A 185 18.47 11.52 -8.28
CA LEU A 185 17.92 10.48 -7.41
C LEU A 185 18.60 9.13 -7.67
N TYR A 186 19.01 8.48 -6.58
CA TYR A 186 19.27 7.05 -6.56
C TYR A 186 18.16 6.39 -5.77
N THR A 187 17.46 5.45 -6.40
CA THR A 187 16.49 4.60 -5.72
C THR A 187 17.22 3.34 -5.27
N SER A 188 17.05 2.94 -4.04
CA SER A 188 17.38 1.58 -3.61
C SER A 188 16.23 0.69 -4.07
N ASP A 189 16.51 -0.16 -5.04
CA ASP A 189 15.66 -1.29 -5.38
C ASP A 189 15.67 -2.31 -4.22
#